data_9e200f1eb14cc1fa8b5e3b4dd599806e
#
_entry.id   9e200f1eb14cc1fa8b5e3b4dd599806e
#
_cell.length_a   1.000
_cell.length_b   1.000
_cell.length_c   1.000
_cell.angle_alpha   90.00
_cell.angle_beta   90.00
_cell.angle_gamma   90.00
#
_symmetry.space_group_name_H-M   'P 1'
#
loop_
_entity.id
_entity.type
_entity.pdbx_description
1 polymer ?
#
loop_
_entity_poly.entity_id
_entity_poly.type
_entity_poly.pdbx_seq_one_letter_code
_entity_poly.pdbx_strand_id
1 'polypeptide(L)'
;PYLYPAKAKYRRDVVLYAMYKNDKISRTQYNEARNEPIQNGLQPRKNNTDSQMRTIDDPYIKETINEVKAKGFNPYNDNLKITVNINQQAQNKLYELANNGEVPFTNNKMQLGATIVDPTNGHVIAIIGGRKLPAVQLGLDRAVQTGRSTGSSIKPVLDYAPAVQYFK
;
A
#
# COMPACT_ATOMS: atom_id res chain seq x y z
N PRO A 1 10.74 17.35 -3.10
CA PRO A 1 11.14 18.70 -3.55
C PRO A 1 9.96 19.65 -3.71
N TYR A 2 8.78 19.19 -4.17
CA TYR A 2 7.61 20.04 -4.45
C TYR A 2 7.09 20.80 -3.23
N LEU A 3 6.92 20.12 -2.09
CA LEU A 3 6.36 20.72 -0.86
C LEU A 3 7.42 21.39 0.01
N TYR A 4 8.63 20.87 0.00
CA TYR A 4 9.72 21.33 0.87
C TYR A 4 11.03 21.46 0.08
N PRO A 5 11.15 22.46 -0.83
CA PRO A 5 12.32 22.61 -1.68
C PRO A 5 13.62 22.84 -0.88
N ALA A 6 13.57 23.57 0.21
CA ALA A 6 14.75 23.78 1.06
C ALA A 6 15.28 22.50 1.69
N LYS A 7 14.40 21.63 2.21
CA LYS A 7 14.79 20.31 2.75
C LYS A 7 15.34 19.40 1.65
N ALA A 8 14.74 19.45 0.46
CA ALA A 8 15.22 18.68 -0.69
C ALA A 8 16.62 19.14 -1.13
N LYS A 9 16.84 20.45 -1.19
CA LYS A 9 18.16 21.04 -1.49
C LYS A 9 19.19 20.60 -0.47
N TYR A 10 18.90 20.73 0.81
CA TYR A 10 19.80 20.29 1.87
C TYR A 10 20.17 18.81 1.72
N ARG A 11 19.19 17.93 1.51
CA ARG A 11 19.44 16.49 1.34
C ARG A 11 20.29 16.19 0.11
N ARG A 12 20.03 16.85 -1.02
CA ARG A 12 20.85 16.75 -2.23
C ARG A 12 22.29 17.16 -1.95
N ASP A 13 22.48 18.31 -1.31
CA ASP A 13 23.80 18.86 -1.06
C ASP A 13 24.64 17.95 -0.13
N VAL A 14 23.99 17.28 0.85
CA VAL A 14 24.64 16.25 1.69
C VAL A 14 25.09 15.04 0.86
N VAL A 15 24.26 14.57 -0.06
CA VAL A 15 24.61 13.44 -0.95
C VAL A 15 25.74 13.81 -1.89
N LEU A 16 25.66 14.98 -2.53
CA LEU A 16 26.72 15.49 -3.43
C LEU A 16 28.05 15.63 -2.71
N TYR A 17 28.03 16.13 -1.46
CA TYR A 17 29.26 16.22 -0.64
C TYR A 17 29.85 14.84 -0.35
N ALA A 18 29.01 13.86 0.01
CA ALA A 18 29.45 12.49 0.24
C ALA A 18 30.05 11.86 -1.04
N MET A 19 29.45 12.10 -2.20
CA MET A 19 29.98 11.64 -3.49
C MET A 19 31.33 12.27 -3.81
N TYR A 20 31.47 13.57 -3.60
CA TYR A 20 32.75 14.27 -3.78
C TYR A 20 33.82 13.75 -2.81
N LYS A 21 33.49 13.60 -1.52
CA LYS A 21 34.41 13.10 -0.49
C LYS A 21 34.92 11.68 -0.76
N ASN A 22 34.12 10.86 -1.45
CA ASN A 22 34.47 9.49 -1.80
C ASN A 22 34.94 9.36 -3.27
N ASP A 23 35.41 10.45 -3.88
CA ASP A 23 35.99 10.51 -5.23
C ASP A 23 35.06 9.96 -6.34
N LYS A 24 33.74 10.02 -6.14
CA LYS A 24 32.75 9.60 -7.14
C LYS A 24 32.43 10.71 -8.16
N ILE A 25 32.65 11.96 -7.78
CA ILE A 25 32.50 13.13 -8.64
C ILE A 25 33.65 14.10 -8.40
N SER A 26 34.03 14.85 -9.43
CA SER A 26 35.06 15.89 -9.33
C SER A 26 34.53 17.12 -8.55
N ARG A 27 35.45 17.97 -8.10
CA ARG A 27 35.09 19.25 -7.44
C ARG A 27 34.27 20.15 -8.37
N THR A 28 34.55 20.17 -9.66
CA THR A 28 33.78 20.94 -10.64
C THR A 28 32.35 20.43 -10.72
N GLN A 29 32.18 19.14 -10.92
CA GLN A 29 30.84 18.49 -10.95
C GLN A 29 30.06 18.70 -9.65
N TYR A 30 30.73 18.63 -8.49
CA TYR A 30 30.11 18.94 -7.21
C TYR A 30 29.58 20.37 -7.14
N ASN A 31 30.39 21.35 -7.54
CA ASN A 31 30.00 22.76 -7.50
C ASN A 31 28.86 23.06 -8.47
N GLU A 32 28.92 22.55 -9.69
CA GLU A 32 27.88 22.71 -10.71
C GLU A 32 26.54 22.13 -10.21
N ALA A 33 26.52 20.87 -9.79
CA ALA A 33 25.32 20.21 -9.31
C ALA A 33 24.72 20.85 -8.05
N ARG A 34 25.57 21.40 -7.15
CA ARG A 34 25.12 22.10 -5.96
C ARG A 34 24.46 23.46 -6.28
N ASN A 35 24.93 24.13 -7.31
CA ASN A 35 24.42 25.45 -7.74
C ASN A 35 23.16 25.33 -8.60
N GLU A 36 22.87 24.14 -9.13
CA GLU A 36 21.69 23.93 -9.94
C GLU A 36 20.40 24.12 -9.09
N PRO A 37 19.38 24.85 -9.60
CA PRO A 37 18.10 25.01 -8.93
C PRO A 37 17.44 23.65 -8.68
N ILE A 38 16.89 23.45 -7.49
CA ILE A 38 16.27 22.16 -7.09
C ILE A 38 15.02 21.82 -7.92
N GLN A 39 14.44 22.81 -8.59
CA GLN A 39 13.28 22.66 -9.46
C GLN A 39 13.63 22.16 -10.85
N ASN A 40 14.89 22.29 -11.29
CA ASN A 40 15.31 21.85 -12.61
C ASN A 40 15.12 20.35 -12.76
N GLY A 41 14.53 19.94 -13.89
CA GLY A 41 14.25 18.53 -14.19
C GLY A 41 13.07 17.92 -13.44
N LEU A 42 12.39 18.69 -12.55
CA LEU A 42 11.18 18.20 -11.91
C LEU A 42 10.05 18.10 -12.94
N GLN A 43 9.52 16.89 -13.09
CA GLN A 43 8.31 16.70 -13.89
C GLN A 43 7.10 17.32 -13.18
N PRO A 44 6.12 17.88 -13.91
CA PRO A 44 4.87 18.34 -13.33
C PRO A 44 4.27 17.22 -12.45
N ARG A 45 3.77 17.59 -11.28
CA ARG A 45 3.11 16.63 -10.40
C ARG A 45 1.87 16.11 -11.13
N LYS A 46 1.89 14.86 -11.55
CA LYS A 46 0.70 14.20 -12.13
C LYS A 46 -0.46 14.34 -11.16
N ASN A 47 -1.60 14.79 -11.66
CA ASN A 47 -2.80 15.00 -10.86
C ASN A 47 -3.26 13.71 -10.16
N ASN A 48 -3.93 13.87 -9.04
CA ASN A 48 -4.36 12.97 -7.99
C ASN A 48 -4.96 11.59 -8.34
N THR A 49 -5.22 11.25 -9.59
CA THR A 49 -5.78 9.94 -9.96
C THR A 49 -4.87 8.79 -9.54
N ASP A 50 -3.56 8.89 -9.80
CA ASP A 50 -2.61 7.84 -9.40
C ASP A 50 -2.50 7.71 -7.86
N SER A 51 -2.65 8.82 -7.12
CA SER A 51 -2.58 8.78 -5.66
C SER A 51 -3.85 8.21 -5.02
N GLN A 52 -5.02 8.44 -5.62
CA GLN A 52 -6.28 7.82 -5.18
C GLN A 52 -6.29 6.31 -5.47
N MET A 53 -5.92 5.89 -6.67
CA MET A 53 -5.78 4.46 -7.00
C MET A 53 -4.81 3.77 -6.03
N ARG A 54 -3.66 4.35 -5.74
CA ARG A 54 -2.72 3.79 -4.76
C ARG A 54 -3.33 3.65 -3.37
N THR A 55 -4.14 4.60 -2.93
CA THR A 55 -4.80 4.52 -1.62
C THR A 55 -5.87 3.42 -1.59
N ILE A 56 -6.61 3.23 -2.68
CA ILE A 56 -7.64 2.20 -2.82
C ILE A 56 -7.02 0.80 -2.80
N ASP A 57 -5.92 0.62 -3.54
CA ASP A 57 -5.28 -0.67 -3.73
C ASP A 57 -4.25 -1.00 -2.64
N ASP A 58 -3.88 -0.05 -1.79
CA ASP A 58 -2.80 -0.16 -0.81
C ASP A 58 -2.91 -1.40 0.11
N PRO A 59 -4.09 -1.76 0.66
CA PRO A 59 -4.23 -2.97 1.46
C PRO A 59 -3.90 -4.24 0.67
N TYR A 60 -4.37 -4.31 -0.58
CA TYR A 60 -4.12 -5.44 -1.46
C TYR A 60 -2.63 -5.55 -1.85
N ILE A 61 -2.02 -4.42 -2.19
CA ILE A 61 -0.58 -4.34 -2.50
C ILE A 61 0.25 -4.77 -1.29
N LYS A 62 -0.13 -4.33 -0.09
CA LYS A 62 0.55 -4.72 1.14
C LYS A 62 0.56 -6.22 1.36
N GLU A 63 -0.58 -6.88 1.21
CA GLU A 63 -0.67 -8.33 1.38
C GLU A 63 0.07 -9.09 0.26
N THR A 64 0.03 -8.58 -0.97
CA THR A 64 0.87 -9.09 -2.06
C THR A 64 2.36 -9.03 -1.70
N ILE A 65 2.83 -7.90 -1.17
CA ILE A 65 4.22 -7.74 -0.71
C ILE A 65 4.55 -8.74 0.42
N ASN A 66 3.64 -8.92 1.37
CA ASN A 66 3.81 -9.86 2.49
C ASN A 66 3.92 -11.30 1.98
N GLU A 67 3.08 -11.70 1.04
CA GLU A 67 3.12 -13.04 0.43
C GLU A 67 4.41 -13.28 -0.35
N VAL A 68 4.86 -12.31 -1.14
CA VAL A 68 6.14 -12.38 -1.87
C VAL A 68 7.31 -12.56 -0.91
N LYS A 69 7.32 -11.80 0.19
CA LYS A 69 8.36 -11.94 1.24
C LYS A 69 8.29 -13.29 1.93
N ALA A 70 7.09 -13.80 2.23
CA ALA A 70 6.91 -15.13 2.84
C ALA A 70 7.43 -16.26 1.95
N LYS A 71 7.41 -16.06 0.62
CA LYS A 71 8.02 -16.98 -0.35
C LYS A 71 9.55 -16.82 -0.50
N GLY A 72 10.18 -15.93 0.27
CA GLY A 72 11.63 -15.73 0.30
C GLY A 72 12.17 -14.75 -0.73
N PHE A 73 11.31 -14.02 -1.45
CA PHE A 73 11.73 -13.01 -2.42
C PHE A 73 11.74 -11.60 -1.82
N ASN A 74 12.58 -10.73 -2.38
CA ASN A 74 12.60 -9.32 -2.04
C ASN A 74 11.87 -8.51 -3.13
N PRO A 75 10.63 -8.02 -2.86
CA PRO A 75 9.82 -7.32 -3.85
C PRO A 75 10.42 -5.98 -4.33
N TYR A 76 11.47 -5.48 -3.67
CA TYR A 76 12.09 -4.20 -3.99
C TYR A 76 13.42 -4.34 -4.76
N ASN A 77 14.11 -5.48 -4.60
CA ASN A 77 15.46 -5.68 -5.16
C ASN A 77 15.50 -6.78 -6.21
N ASP A 78 14.63 -7.78 -6.09
CA ASP A 78 14.54 -8.84 -7.08
C ASP A 78 13.72 -8.33 -8.26
N ASN A 79 14.18 -8.56 -9.48
CA ASN A 79 13.49 -8.11 -10.68
C ASN A 79 12.26 -8.99 -10.97
N LEU A 80 11.20 -8.84 -10.17
CA LEU A 80 10.01 -9.69 -10.19
C LEU A 80 8.91 -9.12 -11.09
N LYS A 81 8.23 -9.99 -11.82
CA LYS A 81 6.92 -9.75 -12.41
C LYS A 81 5.87 -10.47 -11.56
N ILE A 82 5.07 -9.69 -10.83
CA ILE A 82 4.05 -10.22 -9.92
C ILE A 82 2.68 -10.08 -10.59
N THR A 83 1.98 -11.21 -10.76
CA THR A 83 0.60 -11.23 -11.25
C THR A 83 -0.33 -11.48 -10.07
N VAL A 84 -1.40 -10.71 -9.96
CA VAL A 84 -2.36 -10.76 -8.84
C VAL A 84 -3.79 -10.96 -9.34
N ASN A 85 -4.68 -11.40 -8.46
CA ASN A 85 -6.07 -11.70 -8.78
C ASN A 85 -7.04 -10.56 -8.42
N ILE A 86 -6.54 -9.33 -8.24
CA ILE A 86 -7.38 -8.19 -7.89
C ILE A 86 -8.45 -7.94 -8.97
N ASN A 87 -9.70 -7.79 -8.52
CA ASN A 87 -10.77 -7.27 -9.36
C ASN A 87 -10.94 -5.78 -9.05
N GLN A 88 -10.48 -4.92 -9.95
CA GLN A 88 -10.46 -3.48 -9.74
C GLN A 88 -11.85 -2.87 -9.51
N GLN A 89 -12.89 -3.42 -10.13
CA GLN A 89 -14.27 -2.95 -9.91
C GLN A 89 -14.73 -3.30 -8.50
N ALA A 90 -14.48 -4.53 -8.03
CA ALA A 90 -14.80 -4.96 -6.67
C ALA A 90 -14.01 -4.16 -5.64
N GLN A 91 -12.71 -3.91 -5.88
CA GLN A 91 -11.85 -3.12 -5.02
C GLN A 91 -12.34 -1.68 -4.87
N ASN A 92 -12.67 -1.03 -6.00
CA ASN A 92 -13.20 0.32 -6.01
C ASN A 92 -14.55 0.39 -5.29
N LYS A 93 -15.47 -0.54 -5.57
CA LYS A 93 -16.79 -0.56 -4.93
C LYS A 93 -16.70 -0.80 -3.42
N LEU A 94 -15.82 -1.70 -2.98
CA LEU A 94 -15.56 -1.94 -1.55
C LEU A 94 -15.05 -0.68 -0.85
N TYR A 95 -14.14 0.05 -1.49
CA TYR A 95 -13.64 1.32 -0.99
C TYR A 95 -14.73 2.40 -0.89
N GLU A 96 -15.56 2.53 -1.92
CA GLU A 96 -16.67 3.49 -1.97
C GLU A 96 -17.69 3.22 -0.87
N LEU A 97 -18.14 1.97 -0.72
CA LEU A 97 -19.08 1.56 0.33
C LEU A 97 -18.58 1.96 1.73
N ALA A 98 -17.28 1.83 1.96
CA ALA A 98 -16.67 2.15 3.26
C ALA A 98 -16.49 3.65 3.51
N ASN A 99 -16.24 4.46 2.46
CA ASN A 99 -15.77 5.84 2.59
C ASN A 99 -16.77 6.91 2.16
N ASN A 100 -17.69 6.61 1.23
CA ASN A 100 -18.60 7.59 0.63
C ASN A 100 -19.98 7.72 1.31
N GLY A 101 -20.19 7.00 2.41
CA GLY A 101 -21.42 7.12 3.20
C GLY A 101 -22.58 6.23 2.74
N GLU A 102 -22.39 5.35 1.76
CA GLU A 102 -23.41 4.37 1.35
C GLU A 102 -23.76 3.40 2.49
N VAL A 103 -22.78 3.07 3.34
CA VAL A 103 -22.98 2.27 4.55
C VAL A 103 -23.03 3.20 5.76
N PRO A 104 -24.14 3.17 6.55
CA PRO A 104 -24.24 4.01 7.75
C PRO A 104 -23.35 3.46 8.86
N PHE A 105 -22.34 4.21 9.24
CA PHE A 105 -21.51 3.95 10.41
C PHE A 105 -21.93 4.84 11.56
N THR A 106 -21.98 4.31 12.78
CA THR A 106 -22.45 5.02 13.98
C THR A 106 -21.63 6.30 14.25
N ASN A 107 -20.36 6.30 13.91
CA ASN A 107 -19.51 7.48 14.04
C ASN A 107 -18.27 7.39 13.12
N ASN A 108 -17.55 8.50 13.01
CA ASN A 108 -16.36 8.60 12.15
C ASN A 108 -15.12 7.83 12.67
N LYS A 109 -15.11 7.41 13.94
CA LYS A 109 -14.01 6.64 14.54
C LYS A 109 -14.16 5.14 14.31
N MET A 110 -15.38 4.68 14.00
CA MET A 110 -15.62 3.27 13.68
C MET A 110 -14.82 2.87 12.45
N GLN A 111 -14.11 1.76 12.54
CA GLN A 111 -13.30 1.20 11.49
C GLN A 111 -13.86 -0.13 11.00
N LEU A 112 -13.44 -0.54 9.83
CA LEU A 112 -13.76 -1.87 9.29
C LEU A 112 -12.52 -2.48 8.63
N GLY A 113 -12.51 -3.79 8.52
CA GLY A 113 -11.65 -4.56 7.63
C GLY A 113 -12.52 -5.57 6.92
N ALA A 114 -12.31 -5.79 5.64
CA ALA A 114 -13.05 -6.79 4.88
C ALA A 114 -12.19 -7.32 3.72
N THR A 115 -12.47 -8.58 3.35
CA THR A 115 -11.93 -9.23 2.14
C THR A 115 -13.08 -9.75 1.30
N ILE A 116 -12.92 -9.70 -0.01
CA ILE A 116 -13.83 -10.38 -0.96
C ILE A 116 -13.05 -11.50 -1.61
N VAL A 117 -13.63 -12.69 -1.57
CA VAL A 117 -13.06 -13.92 -2.12
C VAL A 117 -13.96 -14.42 -3.24
N ASP A 118 -13.35 -14.82 -4.35
CA ASP A 118 -14.07 -15.51 -5.42
C ASP A 118 -14.39 -16.94 -4.98
N PRO A 119 -15.68 -17.32 -4.84
CA PRO A 119 -16.05 -18.62 -4.33
C PRO A 119 -15.72 -19.78 -5.27
N THR A 120 -15.44 -19.50 -6.54
CA THR A 120 -15.15 -20.52 -7.56
C THR A 120 -13.72 -21.07 -7.46
N ASN A 121 -12.79 -20.25 -6.96
CA ASN A 121 -11.36 -20.57 -6.95
C ASN A 121 -10.64 -20.23 -5.65
N GLY A 122 -11.32 -19.54 -4.71
CA GLY A 122 -10.75 -19.12 -3.42
C GLY A 122 -9.80 -17.92 -3.49
N HIS A 123 -9.67 -17.27 -4.63
CA HIS A 123 -8.79 -16.12 -4.76
C HIS A 123 -9.36 -14.88 -4.07
N VAL A 124 -8.51 -14.16 -3.34
CA VAL A 124 -8.86 -12.85 -2.80
C VAL A 124 -8.86 -11.84 -3.95
N ILE A 125 -9.99 -11.20 -4.18
CA ILE A 125 -10.21 -10.27 -5.30
C ILE A 125 -10.33 -8.80 -4.87
N ALA A 126 -10.56 -8.54 -3.58
CA ALA A 126 -10.54 -7.20 -3.01
C ALA A 126 -10.23 -7.23 -1.50
N ILE A 127 -9.58 -6.19 -0.99
CA ILE A 127 -9.26 -6.02 0.43
C ILE A 127 -9.44 -4.56 0.82
N ILE A 128 -10.05 -4.31 1.99
CA ILE A 128 -10.05 -3.00 2.63
C ILE A 128 -9.60 -3.11 4.09
N GLY A 129 -8.57 -2.37 4.46
CA GLY A 129 -7.96 -2.39 5.80
C GLY A 129 -8.48 -1.34 6.77
N GLY A 130 -9.40 -0.48 6.33
CA GLY A 130 -9.97 0.58 7.14
C GLY A 130 -10.72 1.62 6.33
N ARG A 131 -11.34 2.58 7.00
CA ARG A 131 -12.08 3.68 6.38
C ARG A 131 -11.57 5.04 6.86
N LYS A 132 -11.67 6.07 6.00
CA LYS A 132 -11.25 7.45 6.30
C LYS A 132 -9.83 7.50 6.90
N LEU A 133 -8.94 6.64 6.40
CA LEU A 133 -7.57 6.57 6.86
C LEU A 133 -6.75 7.74 6.30
N PRO A 134 -5.74 8.21 7.06
CA PRO A 134 -4.76 9.13 6.49
C PRO A 134 -4.02 8.46 5.32
N ALA A 135 -3.53 9.25 4.38
CA ALA A 135 -2.77 8.77 3.21
C ALA A 135 -1.37 8.27 3.63
N VAL A 136 -1.33 7.13 4.32
CA VAL A 136 -0.12 6.42 4.73
C VAL A 136 -0.03 5.15 3.91
N GLN A 137 1.02 5.01 3.12
CA GLN A 137 1.26 3.81 2.32
C GLN A 137 1.57 2.62 3.22
N LEU A 138 1.07 1.44 2.85
CA LEU A 138 1.25 0.17 3.56
C LEU A 138 0.87 0.26 5.04
N GLY A 139 -0.16 1.06 5.33
CA GLY A 139 -0.67 1.29 6.67
C GLY A 139 -1.25 0.04 7.35
N LEU A 140 -1.88 0.20 8.50
CA LEU A 140 -2.53 -0.91 9.20
C LEU A 140 -3.68 -1.49 8.38
N ASP A 141 -3.58 -2.76 8.03
CA ASP A 141 -4.67 -3.52 7.39
C ASP A 141 -5.44 -4.34 8.44
N ARG A 142 -6.65 -3.89 8.76
CA ARG A 142 -7.51 -4.53 9.75
C ARG A 142 -8.20 -5.79 9.23
N ALA A 143 -8.15 -6.06 7.94
CA ALA A 143 -8.70 -7.29 7.38
C ALA A 143 -7.85 -8.50 7.76
N VAL A 144 -6.53 -8.31 7.91
CA VAL A 144 -5.55 -9.39 8.14
C VAL A 144 -4.68 -9.18 9.39
N GLN A 145 -4.60 -7.96 9.91
CA GLN A 145 -3.72 -7.62 11.04
C GLN A 145 -4.55 -7.23 12.28
N THR A 146 -5.46 -8.09 12.70
CA THR A 146 -6.29 -7.85 13.88
C THR A 146 -6.05 -8.94 14.93
N GLY A 147 -5.87 -8.53 16.19
CA GLY A 147 -5.78 -9.43 17.33
C GLY A 147 -7.09 -9.53 18.12
N ARG A 148 -8.23 -9.23 17.50
CA ARG A 148 -9.53 -9.31 18.13
C ARG A 148 -10.09 -10.72 18.15
N SER A 149 -10.85 -11.05 19.20
CA SER A 149 -11.63 -12.28 19.24
C SER A 149 -12.65 -12.31 18.10
N THR A 150 -12.70 -13.42 17.39
CA THR A 150 -13.64 -13.66 16.30
C THR A 150 -15.06 -13.91 16.82
N GLY A 151 -15.19 -14.32 18.08
CA GLY A 151 -16.47 -14.74 18.63
C GLY A 151 -17.12 -15.83 17.77
N SER A 152 -18.44 -15.79 17.63
CA SER A 152 -19.19 -16.79 16.85
C SER A 152 -18.98 -16.73 15.33
N SER A 153 -18.31 -15.70 14.82
CA SER A 153 -18.00 -15.61 13.38
C SER A 153 -16.95 -16.65 12.92
N ILE A 154 -16.28 -17.32 13.86
CA ILE A 154 -15.34 -18.41 13.53
C ILE A 154 -16.04 -19.74 13.21
N LYS A 155 -17.32 -19.92 13.59
CA LYS A 155 -18.06 -21.18 13.43
C LYS A 155 -18.07 -21.74 12.00
N PRO A 156 -18.20 -20.92 10.94
CA PRO A 156 -18.11 -21.46 9.58
C PRO A 156 -16.81 -22.23 9.31
N VAL A 157 -15.70 -21.80 9.90
CA VAL A 157 -14.38 -22.42 9.71
C VAL A 157 -14.14 -23.56 10.70
N LEU A 158 -14.46 -23.40 11.99
CA LEU A 158 -14.14 -24.38 13.01
C LEU A 158 -15.22 -25.46 13.22
N ASP A 159 -16.49 -25.10 13.00
CA ASP A 159 -17.59 -26.02 13.25
C ASP A 159 -18.15 -26.61 11.94
N TYR A 160 -18.55 -25.75 10.99
CA TYR A 160 -19.28 -26.19 9.80
C TYR A 160 -18.37 -26.77 8.73
N ALA A 161 -17.21 -26.20 8.48
CA ALA A 161 -16.31 -26.72 7.44
C ALA A 161 -15.84 -28.16 7.79
N PRO A 162 -15.38 -28.47 9.01
CA PRO A 162 -15.08 -29.85 9.40
C PRO A 162 -16.31 -30.76 9.34
N ALA A 163 -17.49 -30.28 9.77
CA ALA A 163 -18.72 -31.07 9.68
C ALA A 163 -19.04 -31.45 8.23
N VAL A 164 -18.99 -30.53 7.30
CA VAL A 164 -19.20 -30.81 5.87
C VAL A 164 -18.13 -31.74 5.31
N GLN A 165 -16.89 -31.62 5.79
CA GLN A 165 -15.77 -32.47 5.32
C GLN A 165 -15.87 -33.92 5.81
N TYR A 166 -16.27 -34.12 7.06
CA TYR A 166 -16.19 -35.45 7.71
C TYR A 166 -17.53 -36.16 7.88
N PHE A 167 -18.65 -35.42 7.85
CA PHE A 167 -20.00 -35.98 8.03
C PHE A 167 -20.82 -35.85 6.75
N LYS A 168 -20.30 -36.42 5.66
CA LYS A 168 -21.04 -36.49 4.38
C LYS A 168 -22.19 -37.46 4.47
#